data_a94208b35f226c530a27b2a4514711d9
#
_entry.id   a94208b35f226c530a27b2a4514711d9
#
_cell.length_a   1.000
_cell.length_b   1.000
_cell.length_c   1.000
_cell.angle_alpha   90.00
_cell.angle_beta   90.00
_cell.angle_gamma   90.00
#
_symmetry.space_group_name_H-M   'P 1'
#
loop_
_entity.id
_entity.type
_entity.pdbx_description
1 polymer ?
#
loop_
_entity_poly.entity_id
_entity_poly.type
_entity_poly.pdbx_seq_one_letter_code
_entity_poly.pdbx_strand_id
1 'polypeptide(L)'
;MNLKNIFIPNKYDLCTHLWREKLVTEYISVDFQNQRLPQDFINDIQDYCQNKGILKKYKDIYDGKITNLSENKSVSHFNYRKKKFSNTINLPDTLSFKRGLAGFEKVIFFGIGGSYLGPSLIGESLIDNYSKKVIHITGSDKQEFEEKLFGVDLKNCLLIIASKSFSTLETLSAYEYVTERKFLDSTIAITSHEKKATDYGVPEENIFYIDKDTGGRFSIWGTISLMLSALEGDRAYKQFIEGGALIDDQMLSKSMSSIPFKMALQDIFYNNVLNNETELVLNYDWKLRNFYKYAQQLEMESNGKSVSQSGEMLDYQTSQIVWGGFGPEAQHSFFQSLYQGTKIFNTNIICTQGKELNHTQFKALVESLKNNEKTQPHKNTFSRGFTTLELKDLSPYSIGSLIAIWENKTIIKGLIWDINSFDQWGVELGKRNTQKFLGE
;
A
#
# COMPACT_ATOMS: atom_id res chain seq x y z
N MET A 1 19.83 -9.76 -22.55
CA MET A 1 20.60 -9.21 -21.43
C MET A 1 20.13 -9.88 -20.14
N ASN A 2 21.02 -10.21 -19.21
CA ASN A 2 20.66 -10.81 -17.91
C ASN A 2 20.70 -9.70 -16.84
N LEU A 3 19.82 -9.74 -15.82
CA LEU A 3 19.80 -8.81 -14.69
C LEU A 3 21.16 -8.72 -13.99
N LYS A 4 21.89 -9.83 -13.85
CA LYS A 4 23.26 -9.85 -13.31
C LYS A 4 24.20 -8.86 -13.99
N ASN A 5 24.07 -8.67 -15.30
CA ASN A 5 24.90 -7.74 -16.05
C ASN A 5 24.46 -6.28 -15.89
N ILE A 6 23.25 -6.05 -15.38
CA ILE A 6 22.70 -4.72 -15.06
C ILE A 6 23.02 -4.36 -13.60
N PHE A 7 22.93 -5.33 -12.69
CA PHE A 7 23.08 -5.12 -11.24
C PHE A 7 24.55 -5.14 -10.75
N ILE A 8 25.49 -4.78 -11.62
CA ILE A 8 26.91 -4.71 -11.21
C ILE A 8 27.16 -3.40 -10.45
N PRO A 9 27.62 -3.46 -9.20
CA PRO A 9 28.01 -2.27 -8.46
C PRO A 9 29.07 -1.46 -9.19
N ASN A 10 28.94 -0.13 -9.15
CA ASN A 10 29.86 0.80 -9.82
C ASN A 10 29.95 0.70 -11.37
N LYS A 11 29.04 -0.03 -12.00
CA LYS A 11 28.95 -0.11 -13.49
C LYS A 11 28.61 1.25 -14.11
N TYR A 12 27.83 2.06 -13.44
CA TYR A 12 27.27 3.30 -13.98
C TYR A 12 27.92 4.52 -13.33
N ASP A 13 28.20 5.53 -14.15
CA ASP A 13 28.72 6.79 -13.65
C ASP A 13 27.64 7.62 -12.98
N LEU A 14 27.78 7.82 -11.67
CA LEU A 14 26.84 8.58 -10.83
C LEU A 14 27.05 10.09 -10.92
N CYS A 15 28.17 10.55 -11.50
CA CYS A 15 28.58 11.96 -11.40
C CYS A 15 27.88 12.87 -12.41
N THR A 16 27.30 12.35 -13.49
CA THR A 16 27.01 13.17 -14.67
C THR A 16 25.53 13.43 -14.95
N HIS A 17 24.59 12.68 -14.43
CA HIS A 17 23.19 12.83 -14.88
C HIS A 17 22.20 12.88 -13.71
N LEU A 18 21.66 14.07 -13.46
CA LEU A 18 20.38 14.22 -12.76
C LEU A 18 19.25 13.75 -13.67
N TRP A 19 18.36 12.95 -13.16
CA TRP A 19 17.16 12.54 -13.89
C TRP A 19 16.17 13.71 -13.92
N ARG A 20 16.31 14.56 -14.95
CA ARG A 20 15.54 15.82 -15.08
C ARG A 20 14.14 15.56 -15.60
N GLU A 21 13.33 14.83 -14.85
CA GLU A 21 11.97 14.49 -15.26
C GLU A 21 10.95 14.85 -14.19
N LYS A 22 9.86 15.49 -14.59
CA LYS A 22 8.68 15.73 -13.78
C LYS A 22 7.46 15.21 -14.55
N LEU A 23 6.73 14.28 -13.95
CA LEU A 23 5.53 13.70 -14.51
C LEU A 23 4.30 14.21 -13.77
N VAL A 24 3.28 14.60 -14.53
CA VAL A 24 2.07 15.21 -13.98
C VAL A 24 0.84 14.47 -14.49
N THR A 25 -0.06 14.16 -13.57
CA THR A 25 -1.45 13.77 -13.84
C THR A 25 -2.38 14.88 -13.37
N GLU A 26 -3.68 14.69 -13.48
CA GLU A 26 -4.66 15.63 -12.96
C GLU A 26 -4.60 15.79 -11.42
N TYR A 27 -4.19 14.72 -10.71
CA TYR A 27 -4.28 14.66 -9.24
C TYR A 27 -2.95 14.56 -8.52
N ILE A 28 -1.89 14.19 -9.22
CA ILE A 28 -0.57 14.00 -8.62
C ILE A 28 0.55 14.42 -9.57
N SER A 29 1.54 15.08 -9.02
CA SER A 29 2.79 15.43 -9.70
C SER A 29 3.95 14.71 -9.02
N VAL A 30 4.77 14.03 -9.81
CA VAL A 30 5.96 13.33 -9.32
C VAL A 30 7.20 13.94 -9.95
N ASP A 31 8.10 14.42 -9.10
CA ASP A 31 9.32 15.10 -9.50
C ASP A 31 10.56 14.26 -9.16
N PHE A 32 11.25 13.80 -10.19
CA PHE A 32 12.48 13.01 -10.13
C PHE A 32 13.74 13.84 -10.30
N GLN A 33 13.64 15.18 -10.44
CA GLN A 33 14.78 16.04 -10.80
C GLN A 33 15.93 16.02 -9.79
N ASN A 34 15.67 15.53 -8.58
CA ASN A 34 16.69 15.38 -7.54
C ASN A 34 17.27 13.95 -7.46
N GLN A 35 16.85 13.06 -8.36
CA GLN A 35 17.39 11.71 -8.47
C GLN A 35 18.61 11.67 -9.39
N ARG A 36 19.55 10.80 -9.06
CA ARG A 36 20.76 10.57 -9.84
C ARG A 36 20.72 9.18 -10.47
N LEU A 37 19.81 8.98 -11.44
CA LEU A 37 19.74 7.76 -12.22
C LEU A 37 20.53 7.94 -13.51
N PRO A 38 21.58 7.13 -13.74
CA PRO A 38 22.34 7.18 -14.98
C PRO A 38 21.49 6.77 -16.19
N GLN A 39 21.61 7.47 -17.30
CA GLN A 39 20.87 7.18 -18.52
C GLN A 39 21.17 5.77 -19.04
N ASP A 40 22.42 5.32 -18.91
CA ASP A 40 22.84 3.98 -19.35
C ASP A 40 22.13 2.88 -18.54
N PHE A 41 21.91 3.09 -17.22
CA PHE A 41 21.10 2.17 -16.42
C PHE A 41 19.64 2.15 -16.92
N ILE A 42 19.07 3.32 -17.18
CA ILE A 42 17.69 3.41 -17.69
C ILE A 42 17.56 2.66 -19.01
N ASN A 43 18.51 2.84 -19.92
CA ASN A 43 18.52 2.16 -21.20
C ASN A 43 18.65 0.64 -21.05
N ASP A 44 19.62 0.18 -20.25
CA ASP A 44 19.86 -1.24 -20.00
C ASP A 44 18.62 -1.95 -19.43
N ILE A 45 17.94 -1.33 -18.45
CA ILE A 45 16.75 -1.93 -17.84
C ILE A 45 15.54 -1.88 -18.76
N GLN A 46 15.39 -0.84 -19.58
CA GLN A 46 14.34 -0.74 -20.58
C GLN A 46 14.50 -1.81 -21.67
N ASP A 47 15.72 -2.01 -22.18
CA ASP A 47 16.03 -3.08 -23.11
C ASP A 47 15.75 -4.46 -22.52
N TYR A 48 16.11 -4.67 -21.25
CA TYR A 48 15.76 -5.90 -20.53
C TYR A 48 14.25 -6.10 -20.48
N CYS A 49 13.50 -5.07 -20.11
CA CYS A 49 12.05 -5.13 -20.02
C CYS A 49 11.37 -5.43 -21.35
N GLN A 50 11.87 -4.87 -22.46
CA GLN A 50 11.39 -5.17 -23.81
C GLN A 50 11.66 -6.63 -24.16
N ASN A 51 12.90 -7.09 -24.00
CA ASN A 51 13.31 -8.46 -24.32
C ASN A 51 12.57 -9.53 -23.50
N LYS A 52 12.25 -9.24 -22.25
CA LYS A 52 11.50 -10.13 -21.34
C LYS A 52 9.98 -9.97 -21.40
N GLY A 53 9.49 -9.04 -22.23
CA GLY A 53 8.07 -8.78 -22.41
C GLY A 53 7.37 -8.34 -21.11
N ILE A 54 8.04 -7.55 -20.25
CA ILE A 54 7.52 -7.14 -18.94
C ILE A 54 6.18 -6.44 -19.06
N LEU A 55 6.01 -5.54 -20.03
CA LEU A 55 4.76 -4.84 -20.26
C LEU A 55 3.62 -5.76 -20.74
N LYS A 56 3.95 -6.80 -21.50
CA LYS A 56 2.98 -7.84 -21.87
C LYS A 56 2.55 -8.64 -20.65
N LYS A 57 3.51 -9.06 -19.80
CA LYS A 57 3.21 -9.74 -18.54
C LYS A 57 2.33 -8.87 -17.63
N TYR A 58 2.63 -7.57 -17.51
CA TYR A 58 1.78 -6.63 -16.77
C TYR A 58 0.36 -6.57 -17.34
N LYS A 59 0.23 -6.47 -18.68
CA LYS A 59 -1.07 -6.48 -19.35
C LYS A 59 -1.83 -7.79 -19.13
N ASP A 60 -1.15 -8.93 -19.12
CA ASP A 60 -1.76 -10.23 -18.84
C ASP A 60 -2.33 -10.30 -17.41
N ILE A 61 -1.63 -9.71 -16.42
CA ILE A 61 -2.14 -9.53 -15.04
C ILE A 61 -3.37 -8.62 -15.04
N TYR A 62 -3.26 -7.45 -15.67
CA TYR A 62 -4.37 -6.51 -15.77
C TYR A 62 -5.60 -7.15 -16.42
N ASP A 63 -5.43 -7.93 -17.47
CA ASP A 63 -6.51 -8.62 -18.19
C ASP A 63 -7.14 -9.79 -17.40
N GLY A 64 -6.54 -10.19 -16.26
CA GLY A 64 -7.06 -11.23 -15.38
C GLY A 64 -6.70 -12.66 -15.82
N LYS A 65 -5.60 -12.85 -16.56
CA LYS A 65 -5.06 -14.18 -16.87
C LYS A 65 -4.47 -14.83 -15.61
N ILE A 66 -4.26 -16.14 -15.63
CA ILE A 66 -3.59 -16.86 -14.53
C ILE A 66 -2.13 -16.41 -14.47
N THR A 67 -1.77 -15.70 -13.42
CA THR A 67 -0.45 -15.09 -13.23
C THR A 67 0.12 -15.32 -11.82
N ASN A 68 -0.71 -15.69 -10.87
CA ASN A 68 -0.29 -16.22 -9.56
C ASN A 68 -0.13 -17.74 -9.69
N LEU A 69 1.01 -18.16 -10.23
CA LEU A 69 1.26 -19.56 -10.61
C LEU A 69 1.34 -20.49 -9.40
N SER A 70 1.88 -20.03 -8.27
CA SER A 70 2.03 -20.85 -7.05
C SER A 70 0.69 -21.22 -6.40
N GLU A 71 -0.36 -20.43 -6.64
CA GLU A 71 -1.72 -20.66 -6.15
C GLU A 71 -2.71 -21.04 -7.27
N ASN A 72 -2.25 -21.06 -8.53
CA ASN A 72 -3.06 -21.32 -9.73
C ASN A 72 -4.30 -20.41 -9.83
N LYS A 73 -4.09 -19.08 -9.67
CA LYS A 73 -5.13 -18.05 -9.67
C LYS A 73 -4.84 -16.93 -10.65
N SER A 74 -5.89 -16.23 -11.04
CA SER A 74 -5.78 -14.90 -11.60
C SER A 74 -5.54 -13.85 -10.50
N VAL A 75 -5.27 -12.62 -10.91
CA VAL A 75 -5.11 -11.47 -10.02
C VAL A 75 -6.26 -10.51 -10.31
N SER A 76 -7.19 -10.37 -9.36
CA SER A 76 -8.49 -9.74 -9.63
C SER A 76 -8.63 -8.29 -9.17
N HIS A 77 -7.67 -7.73 -8.41
CA HIS A 77 -7.81 -6.36 -7.85
C HIS A 77 -8.00 -5.27 -8.92
N PHE A 78 -7.43 -5.43 -10.11
CA PHE A 78 -7.66 -4.51 -11.23
C PHE A 78 -9.12 -4.48 -11.69
N ASN A 79 -9.90 -5.54 -11.47
CA ASN A 79 -11.29 -5.58 -11.91
C ASN A 79 -12.13 -4.49 -11.27
N TYR A 80 -11.84 -4.12 -10.02
CA TYR A 80 -12.53 -3.02 -9.33
C TYR A 80 -12.34 -1.67 -10.03
N ARG A 81 -11.23 -1.45 -10.74
CA ARG A 81 -10.86 -0.19 -11.40
C ARG A 81 -11.18 -0.14 -12.90
N LYS A 82 -11.54 -1.26 -13.52
CA LYS A 82 -11.91 -1.30 -14.95
C LYS A 82 -13.28 -0.64 -15.19
N LYS A 83 -13.39 0.24 -16.17
CA LYS A 83 -14.65 0.92 -16.53
C LYS A 83 -15.81 -0.05 -16.77
N LYS A 84 -15.55 -1.23 -17.32
CA LYS A 84 -16.57 -2.27 -17.56
C LYS A 84 -17.17 -2.80 -16.26
N PHE A 85 -16.42 -2.79 -15.16
CA PHE A 85 -16.84 -3.30 -13.86
C PHE A 85 -17.32 -2.18 -12.91
N SER A 86 -16.91 -0.91 -13.14
CA SER A 86 -17.36 0.21 -12.31
C SER A 86 -18.86 0.44 -12.37
N ASN A 87 -19.52 -0.01 -13.46
CA ASN A 87 -20.99 0.01 -13.60
C ASN A 87 -21.66 -1.28 -13.06
N THR A 88 -20.90 -2.30 -12.75
CA THR A 88 -21.36 -3.61 -12.27
C THR A 88 -20.73 -4.00 -10.94
N ILE A 89 -19.92 -3.14 -10.32
CA ILE A 89 -19.68 -3.29 -8.90
C ILE A 89 -21.05 -3.08 -8.28
N ASN A 90 -21.76 -4.20 -8.11
CA ASN A 90 -22.74 -4.29 -7.05
C ASN A 90 -21.94 -3.99 -5.79
N LEU A 91 -21.75 -2.70 -5.49
CA LEU A 91 -21.58 -2.29 -4.13
C LEU A 91 -22.68 -3.06 -3.41
N PRO A 92 -22.35 -4.02 -2.56
CA PRO A 92 -23.34 -4.80 -1.85
C PRO A 92 -24.31 -3.79 -1.32
N ASP A 93 -25.59 -4.05 -1.37
CA ASP A 93 -26.63 -3.04 -1.19
C ASP A 93 -26.22 -2.04 -0.11
N THR A 94 -25.52 -0.97 -0.55
CA THR A 94 -25.00 0.08 0.34
C THR A 94 -26.14 0.73 1.10
N LEU A 95 -27.39 0.54 0.63
CA LEU A 95 -28.58 0.99 1.34
C LEU A 95 -28.85 0.19 2.61
N SER A 96 -28.68 -1.14 2.60
CA SER A 96 -28.82 -1.94 3.82
C SER A 96 -27.69 -1.66 4.80
N PHE A 97 -26.46 -1.54 4.29
CA PHE A 97 -25.31 -1.15 5.10
C PHE A 97 -25.42 0.29 5.65
N LYS A 98 -25.87 1.26 4.81
CA LYS A 98 -26.11 2.65 5.25
C LYS A 98 -27.24 2.77 6.25
N ARG A 99 -28.33 1.99 6.09
CA ARG A 99 -29.42 1.92 7.07
C ARG A 99 -28.92 1.36 8.41
N GLY A 100 -28.09 0.30 8.35
CA GLY A 100 -27.41 -0.23 9.53
C GLY A 100 -26.55 0.82 10.25
N LEU A 101 -25.74 1.59 9.50
CA LEU A 101 -24.89 2.64 10.05
C LEU A 101 -25.67 3.82 10.67
N ALA A 102 -26.88 4.11 10.21
CA ALA A 102 -27.65 5.27 10.68
C ALA A 102 -27.99 5.20 12.18
N GLY A 103 -28.10 3.98 12.72
CA GLY A 103 -28.41 3.73 14.14
C GLY A 103 -27.21 3.66 15.08
N PHE A 104 -25.97 3.66 14.58
CA PHE A 104 -24.78 3.46 15.40
C PHE A 104 -23.95 4.73 15.57
N GLU A 105 -23.33 4.87 16.74
CA GLU A 105 -22.44 5.99 17.07
C GLU A 105 -20.99 5.73 16.60
N LYS A 106 -20.57 4.47 16.62
CA LYS A 106 -19.19 4.04 16.30
C LYS A 106 -19.20 2.78 15.45
N VAL A 107 -18.09 2.56 14.77
CA VAL A 107 -17.82 1.32 14.06
C VAL A 107 -16.60 0.65 14.68
N ILE A 108 -16.71 -0.61 15.06
CA ILE A 108 -15.58 -1.42 15.52
C ILE A 108 -15.26 -2.42 14.42
N PHE A 109 -14.04 -2.32 13.93
CA PHE A 109 -13.58 -3.08 12.78
C PHE A 109 -12.48 -4.06 13.21
N PHE A 110 -12.81 -5.35 13.24
CA PHE A 110 -11.89 -6.44 13.56
C PHE A 110 -11.23 -6.93 12.29
N GLY A 111 -9.92 -6.78 12.17
CA GLY A 111 -9.17 -7.21 10.99
C GLY A 111 -7.68 -6.96 11.12
N ILE A 112 -6.85 -7.75 10.46
CA ILE A 112 -5.39 -7.67 10.51
C ILE A 112 -4.78 -7.70 9.10
N GLY A 113 -3.57 -7.21 8.93
CA GLY A 113 -2.87 -7.18 7.65
C GLY A 113 -3.64 -6.41 6.59
N GLY A 114 -3.94 -7.05 5.44
CA GLY A 114 -4.71 -6.42 4.36
C GLY A 114 -6.16 -6.07 4.74
N SER A 115 -6.72 -6.74 5.75
CA SER A 115 -8.02 -6.38 6.31
C SER A 115 -7.96 -5.22 7.33
N TYR A 116 -6.78 -4.66 7.57
CA TYR A 116 -6.59 -3.51 8.47
C TYR A 116 -5.90 -2.34 7.77
N LEU A 117 -4.74 -2.55 7.16
CA LEU A 117 -3.89 -1.44 6.70
C LEU A 117 -4.57 -0.61 5.59
N GLY A 118 -5.23 -1.27 4.64
CA GLY A 118 -6.04 -0.58 3.63
C GLY A 118 -7.23 0.16 4.22
N PRO A 119 -8.14 -0.50 4.95
CA PRO A 119 -9.28 0.14 5.62
C PRO A 119 -8.89 1.28 6.57
N SER A 120 -7.82 1.11 7.34
CA SER A 120 -7.30 2.17 8.23
C SER A 120 -6.81 3.38 7.45
N LEU A 121 -6.08 3.16 6.35
CA LEU A 121 -5.64 4.26 5.48
C LEU A 121 -6.84 5.03 4.89
N ILE A 122 -7.86 4.34 4.41
CA ILE A 122 -9.11 4.96 3.94
C ILE A 122 -9.77 5.76 5.07
N GLY A 123 -9.89 5.15 6.26
CA GLY A 123 -10.47 5.80 7.43
C GLY A 123 -9.74 7.08 7.83
N GLU A 124 -8.42 7.05 7.82
CA GLU A 124 -7.59 8.20 8.20
C GLU A 124 -7.53 9.29 7.13
N SER A 125 -7.50 8.90 5.85
CA SER A 125 -7.29 9.84 4.74
C SER A 125 -8.57 10.44 4.17
N LEU A 126 -9.67 9.68 4.13
CA LEU A 126 -10.86 10.01 3.35
C LEU A 126 -12.14 10.16 4.18
N ILE A 127 -12.17 9.69 5.42
CA ILE A 127 -13.38 9.84 6.26
C ILE A 127 -13.25 11.09 7.11
N ASP A 128 -14.08 12.09 6.79
CA ASP A 128 -14.15 13.38 7.50
C ASP A 128 -15.26 13.42 8.58
N ASN A 129 -16.13 12.42 8.59
CA ASN A 129 -17.17 12.34 9.58
C ASN A 129 -16.64 11.88 10.94
N TYR A 130 -16.04 12.80 11.68
CA TYR A 130 -15.49 12.55 13.04
C TYR A 130 -16.54 12.10 14.06
N SER A 131 -17.82 12.28 13.79
CA SER A 131 -18.89 11.80 14.68
C SER A 131 -19.04 10.27 14.63
N LYS A 132 -18.59 9.62 13.55
CA LYS A 132 -18.61 8.15 13.39
C LYS A 132 -17.19 7.61 13.32
N LYS A 133 -16.53 7.58 14.47
CA LYS A 133 -15.15 7.08 14.55
C LYS A 133 -15.10 5.57 14.26
N VAL A 134 -14.24 5.16 13.34
CA VAL A 134 -13.89 3.77 13.13
C VAL A 134 -12.77 3.38 14.09
N ILE A 135 -13.02 2.39 14.92
CA ILE A 135 -12.04 1.81 15.85
C ILE A 135 -11.58 0.48 15.27
N HIS A 136 -10.31 0.41 14.89
CA HIS A 136 -9.72 -0.82 14.38
C HIS A 136 -9.13 -1.64 15.53
N ILE A 137 -9.52 -2.90 15.60
CA ILE A 137 -8.95 -3.93 16.49
C ILE A 137 -8.15 -4.88 15.63
N THR A 138 -6.85 -4.99 15.89
CA THR A 138 -5.91 -5.62 14.98
C THR A 138 -5.19 -6.82 15.54
N GLY A 139 -5.06 -6.90 16.85
CA GLY A 139 -4.24 -7.88 17.51
C GLY A 139 -5.01 -8.90 18.32
N SER A 140 -4.24 -9.67 19.07
CA SER A 140 -4.69 -10.65 20.05
C SER A 140 -4.38 -10.21 21.49
N ASP A 141 -3.89 -8.98 21.66
CA ASP A 141 -3.54 -8.44 22.97
C ASP A 141 -4.76 -7.79 23.62
N LYS A 142 -5.12 -8.25 24.83
CA LYS A 142 -6.25 -7.72 25.61
C LYS A 142 -6.08 -6.24 25.94
N GLN A 143 -4.86 -5.76 26.13
CA GLN A 143 -4.60 -4.35 26.43
C GLN A 143 -5.00 -3.44 25.27
N GLU A 144 -4.82 -3.89 24.03
CA GLU A 144 -5.31 -3.16 22.84
C GLU A 144 -6.83 -2.94 22.93
N PHE A 145 -7.57 -3.98 23.31
CA PHE A 145 -9.03 -3.92 23.35
C PHE A 145 -9.51 -3.02 24.49
N GLU A 146 -8.94 -3.18 25.68
CA GLU A 146 -9.28 -2.39 26.87
C GLU A 146 -9.00 -0.90 26.64
N GLU A 147 -7.86 -0.55 26.04
CA GLU A 147 -7.51 0.84 25.76
C GLU A 147 -8.44 1.44 24.70
N LYS A 148 -8.58 0.76 23.54
CA LYS A 148 -9.35 1.31 22.40
C LYS A 148 -10.84 1.37 22.65
N LEU A 149 -11.38 0.47 23.49
CA LEU A 149 -12.80 0.36 23.77
C LEU A 149 -13.17 0.95 25.14
N PHE A 150 -12.25 1.60 25.83
CA PHE A 150 -12.56 2.24 27.10
C PHE A 150 -13.71 3.26 26.96
N GLY A 151 -14.79 3.05 27.74
CA GLY A 151 -15.99 3.89 27.70
C GLY A 151 -16.85 3.74 26.43
N VAL A 152 -16.64 2.67 25.64
CA VAL A 152 -17.46 2.36 24.45
C VAL A 152 -18.59 1.41 24.84
N ASP A 153 -19.83 1.82 24.59
CA ASP A 153 -20.99 0.92 24.68
C ASP A 153 -21.18 0.16 23.37
N LEU A 154 -20.89 -1.14 23.38
CA LEU A 154 -20.99 -2.01 22.21
C LEU A 154 -22.40 -2.08 21.61
N LYS A 155 -23.45 -1.83 22.40
CA LYS A 155 -24.85 -1.83 21.91
C LYS A 155 -25.10 -0.72 20.89
N ASN A 156 -24.33 0.35 20.98
CA ASN A 156 -24.42 1.51 20.07
C ASN A 156 -23.36 1.46 18.96
N CYS A 157 -22.72 0.30 18.77
CA CYS A 157 -21.66 0.12 17.77
C CYS A 157 -22.06 -0.83 16.66
N LEU A 158 -21.68 -0.50 15.42
CA LEU A 158 -21.63 -1.47 14.34
C LEU A 158 -20.34 -2.27 14.46
N LEU A 159 -20.45 -3.59 14.48
CA LEU A 159 -19.32 -4.51 14.54
C LEU A 159 -19.05 -5.10 13.15
N ILE A 160 -17.81 -5.08 12.72
CA ILE A 160 -17.39 -5.62 11.42
C ILE A 160 -16.28 -6.65 11.63
N ILE A 161 -16.47 -7.88 11.19
CA ILE A 161 -15.43 -8.91 11.10
C ILE A 161 -14.92 -8.95 9.67
N ALA A 162 -13.69 -8.53 9.43
CA ALA A 162 -13.06 -8.55 8.13
C ALA A 162 -11.97 -9.61 8.06
N SER A 163 -12.31 -10.77 7.49
CA SER A 163 -11.37 -11.87 7.30
C SER A 163 -11.68 -12.60 6.00
N LYS A 164 -10.79 -12.50 5.00
CA LYS A 164 -10.98 -13.15 3.71
C LYS A 164 -11.24 -14.63 3.84
N SER A 165 -10.48 -15.34 4.69
CA SER A 165 -10.63 -16.80 4.93
C SER A 165 -11.69 -17.16 5.96
N PHE A 166 -12.19 -16.19 6.70
CA PHE A 166 -13.01 -16.33 7.90
C PHE A 166 -12.48 -17.41 8.87
N SER A 167 -11.16 -17.38 9.07
CA SER A 167 -10.42 -18.31 9.94
C SER A 167 -9.15 -17.66 10.52
N THR A 168 -9.04 -16.33 10.43
CA THR A 168 -7.90 -15.59 10.99
C THR A 168 -8.07 -15.58 12.51
N LEU A 169 -7.15 -16.28 13.19
CA LEU A 169 -7.22 -16.50 14.62
C LEU A 169 -7.30 -15.18 15.41
N GLU A 170 -6.42 -14.25 15.11
CA GLU A 170 -6.35 -12.95 15.79
C GLU A 170 -7.66 -12.17 15.66
N THR A 171 -8.26 -12.18 14.48
CA THR A 171 -9.52 -11.47 14.20
C THR A 171 -10.70 -12.09 14.96
N LEU A 172 -10.86 -13.41 14.90
CA LEU A 172 -11.97 -14.10 15.54
C LEU A 172 -11.84 -14.12 17.05
N SER A 173 -10.64 -14.37 17.59
CA SER A 173 -10.39 -14.36 19.03
C SER A 173 -10.61 -12.96 19.62
N ALA A 174 -10.20 -11.90 18.91
CA ALA A 174 -10.48 -10.52 19.35
C ALA A 174 -11.98 -10.23 19.38
N TYR A 175 -12.71 -10.62 18.34
CA TYR A 175 -14.17 -10.46 18.30
C TYR A 175 -14.85 -11.23 19.45
N GLU A 176 -14.49 -12.49 19.67
CA GLU A 176 -15.03 -13.33 20.74
C GLU A 176 -14.75 -12.75 22.13
N TYR A 177 -13.52 -12.32 22.36
CA TYR A 177 -13.14 -11.70 23.63
C TYR A 177 -13.91 -10.42 23.93
N VAL A 178 -14.05 -9.54 22.92
CA VAL A 178 -14.71 -8.24 23.06
C VAL A 178 -16.23 -8.40 23.21
N THR A 179 -16.85 -9.33 22.51
CA THR A 179 -18.31 -9.41 22.37
C THR A 179 -18.93 -10.59 23.10
N GLU A 180 -18.13 -11.59 23.50
CA GLU A 180 -18.64 -12.89 23.98
C GLU A 180 -19.68 -13.49 23.01
N ARG A 181 -19.59 -13.13 21.71
CA ARG A 181 -20.52 -13.51 20.63
C ARG A 181 -21.98 -13.07 20.83
N LYS A 182 -22.23 -12.08 21.68
CA LYS A 182 -23.59 -11.62 22.01
C LYS A 182 -24.21 -10.70 20.95
N PHE A 183 -23.45 -10.24 19.95
CA PHE A 183 -23.86 -9.21 18.98
C PHE A 183 -23.87 -9.74 17.53
N LEU A 184 -23.93 -11.05 17.32
CA LEU A 184 -23.83 -11.64 15.98
C LEU A 184 -24.92 -11.12 15.03
N ASP A 185 -26.14 -10.94 15.51
CA ASP A 185 -27.29 -10.45 14.72
C ASP A 185 -27.07 -9.04 14.14
N SER A 186 -26.25 -8.23 14.80
CA SER A 186 -25.89 -6.87 14.35
C SER A 186 -24.47 -6.77 13.79
N THR A 187 -23.78 -7.90 13.64
CA THR A 187 -22.41 -7.93 13.12
C THR A 187 -22.41 -8.13 11.61
N ILE A 188 -21.53 -7.38 10.94
CA ILE A 188 -21.24 -7.54 9.52
C ILE A 188 -19.99 -8.42 9.35
N ALA A 189 -20.03 -9.37 8.43
CA ALA A 189 -18.87 -10.12 8.00
C ALA A 189 -18.44 -9.70 6.58
N ILE A 190 -17.15 -9.46 6.38
CA ILE A 190 -16.54 -9.24 5.06
C ILE A 190 -15.61 -10.41 4.79
N THR A 191 -16.00 -11.31 3.87
CA THR A 191 -15.29 -12.57 3.65
C THR A 191 -15.47 -13.13 2.24
N SER A 192 -14.59 -14.04 1.80
CA SER A 192 -14.82 -14.90 0.62
C SER A 192 -15.35 -16.30 0.98
N HIS A 193 -15.63 -16.55 2.26
CA HIS A 193 -16.14 -17.82 2.78
C HIS A 193 -17.46 -17.63 3.52
N GLU A 194 -18.51 -17.28 2.78
CA GLU A 194 -19.85 -16.97 3.31
C GLU A 194 -20.36 -18.05 4.25
N LYS A 195 -20.23 -19.33 3.84
CA LYS A 195 -20.65 -20.45 4.67
C LYS A 195 -19.99 -20.48 6.05
N LYS A 196 -18.69 -20.18 6.14
CA LYS A 196 -18.02 -20.12 7.45
C LYS A 196 -18.57 -19.01 8.34
N ALA A 197 -18.92 -17.87 7.75
CA ALA A 197 -19.51 -16.76 8.49
C ALA A 197 -20.92 -17.12 8.97
N THR A 198 -21.74 -17.78 8.13
CA THR A 198 -23.06 -18.27 8.51
C THR A 198 -22.97 -19.36 9.59
N ASP A 199 -22.06 -20.34 9.44
CA ASP A 199 -21.82 -21.39 10.45
C ASP A 199 -21.32 -20.80 11.78
N TYR A 200 -20.63 -19.67 11.75
CA TYR A 200 -20.21 -18.91 12.93
C TYR A 200 -21.37 -18.20 13.64
N GLY A 201 -22.47 -17.94 12.92
CA GLY A 201 -23.70 -17.33 13.42
C GLY A 201 -23.98 -15.92 12.91
N VAL A 202 -23.23 -15.42 11.92
CA VAL A 202 -23.54 -14.12 11.29
C VAL A 202 -24.73 -14.32 10.32
N PRO A 203 -25.79 -13.49 10.39
CA PRO A 203 -26.91 -13.54 9.47
C PRO A 203 -26.47 -13.39 8.01
N GLU A 204 -27.09 -14.12 7.10
CA GLU A 204 -26.71 -14.18 5.69
C GLU A 204 -26.80 -12.81 5.01
N GLU A 205 -27.79 -12.00 5.37
CA GLU A 205 -27.97 -10.63 4.91
C GLU A 205 -26.89 -9.65 5.38
N ASN A 206 -26.11 -10.01 6.40
CA ASN A 206 -25.00 -9.23 6.95
C ASN A 206 -23.65 -9.69 6.41
N ILE A 207 -23.60 -10.63 5.47
CA ILE A 207 -22.35 -11.15 4.89
C ILE A 207 -22.08 -10.47 3.56
N PHE A 208 -20.92 -9.83 3.46
CA PHE A 208 -20.47 -9.12 2.28
C PHE A 208 -19.26 -9.83 1.66
N TYR A 209 -19.41 -10.20 0.40
CA TYR A 209 -18.41 -10.98 -0.32
C TYR A 209 -17.19 -10.14 -0.71
N ILE A 210 -16.00 -10.70 -0.48
CA ILE A 210 -14.73 -10.24 -1.03
C ILE A 210 -14.20 -11.27 -2.03
N ASP A 211 -13.76 -10.82 -3.19
CA ASP A 211 -13.28 -11.71 -4.25
C ASP A 211 -12.08 -12.56 -3.77
N LYS A 212 -12.22 -13.88 -3.88
CA LYS A 212 -11.22 -14.87 -3.46
C LYS A 212 -9.88 -14.75 -4.19
N ASP A 213 -9.87 -14.20 -5.40
CA ASP A 213 -8.68 -14.02 -6.22
C ASP A 213 -7.99 -12.67 -5.96
N THR A 214 -8.58 -11.81 -5.14
CA THR A 214 -7.92 -10.57 -4.68
C THR A 214 -7.03 -10.87 -3.47
N GLY A 215 -5.73 -10.58 -3.59
CA GLY A 215 -4.79 -10.64 -2.48
C GLY A 215 -5.13 -9.64 -1.36
N GLY A 216 -4.89 -9.99 -0.09
CA GLY A 216 -5.27 -9.14 1.06
C GLY A 216 -4.70 -7.71 0.96
N ARG A 217 -3.40 -7.55 0.67
CA ARG A 217 -2.72 -6.25 0.53
C ARG A 217 -3.16 -5.45 -0.70
N PHE A 218 -3.84 -6.09 -1.66
CA PHE A 218 -4.44 -5.47 -2.85
C PHE A 218 -5.96 -5.28 -2.74
N SER A 219 -6.57 -5.60 -1.60
CA SER A 219 -8.03 -5.66 -1.47
C SER A 219 -8.71 -4.30 -1.23
N ILE A 220 -7.93 -3.25 -1.01
CA ILE A 220 -8.40 -1.89 -0.66
C ILE A 220 -9.46 -1.33 -1.64
N TRP A 221 -9.50 -1.82 -2.88
CA TRP A 221 -10.43 -1.38 -3.92
C TRP A 221 -11.82 -2.01 -3.81
N GLY A 222 -11.95 -3.09 -3.07
CA GLY A 222 -13.18 -3.89 -2.98
C GLY A 222 -14.01 -3.60 -1.73
N THR A 223 -14.82 -4.58 -1.39
CA THR A 223 -15.78 -4.57 -0.26
C THR A 223 -15.15 -4.18 1.08
N ILE A 224 -13.84 -4.42 1.25
CA ILE A 224 -13.12 -4.07 2.47
C ILE A 224 -13.13 -2.55 2.74
N SER A 225 -13.28 -1.72 1.69
CA SER A 225 -13.35 -0.25 1.78
C SER A 225 -14.78 0.29 1.69
N LEU A 226 -15.78 -0.57 1.88
CA LEU A 226 -17.19 -0.19 1.83
C LEU A 226 -17.56 0.94 2.81
N MET A 227 -16.79 1.09 3.89
CA MET A 227 -16.92 2.18 4.86
C MET A 227 -16.82 3.56 4.20
N LEU A 228 -15.99 3.71 3.14
CA LEU A 228 -15.88 4.97 2.42
C LEU A 228 -17.23 5.34 1.76
N SER A 229 -17.85 4.39 1.05
CA SER A 229 -19.17 4.60 0.45
C SER A 229 -20.24 4.87 1.51
N ALA A 230 -20.18 4.15 2.63
CA ALA A 230 -21.18 4.24 3.67
C ALA A 230 -21.12 5.57 4.45
N LEU A 231 -19.93 6.10 4.72
CA LEU A 231 -19.73 7.30 5.54
C LEU A 231 -19.62 8.58 4.72
N GLU A 232 -19.00 8.52 3.53
CA GLU A 232 -18.76 9.69 2.68
C GLU A 232 -19.58 9.65 1.37
N GLY A 233 -20.31 8.56 1.14
CA GLY A 233 -21.21 8.38 0.00
C GLY A 233 -20.57 7.68 -1.19
N ASP A 234 -21.44 7.12 -2.06
CA ASP A 234 -21.03 6.33 -3.23
C ASP A 234 -20.17 7.14 -4.21
N ARG A 235 -20.36 8.46 -4.24
CA ARG A 235 -19.54 9.35 -5.06
C ARG A 235 -18.08 9.34 -4.61
N ALA A 236 -17.80 9.38 -3.31
CA ALA A 236 -16.45 9.35 -2.78
C ALA A 236 -15.75 8.04 -3.13
N TYR A 237 -16.43 6.90 -2.95
CA TYR A 237 -15.90 5.60 -3.34
C TYR A 237 -15.64 5.52 -4.86
N LYS A 238 -16.58 5.99 -5.69
CA LYS A 238 -16.39 6.02 -7.15
C LYS A 238 -15.19 6.86 -7.55
N GLN A 239 -15.01 8.03 -6.97
CA GLN A 239 -13.85 8.90 -7.20
C GLN A 239 -12.53 8.22 -6.78
N PHE A 240 -12.53 7.47 -5.68
CA PHE A 240 -11.39 6.69 -5.25
C PHE A 240 -10.99 5.63 -6.30
N ILE A 241 -11.95 4.89 -6.82
CA ILE A 241 -11.74 3.90 -7.88
C ILE A 241 -11.24 4.56 -9.18
N GLU A 242 -11.84 5.68 -9.57
CA GLU A 242 -11.45 6.42 -10.78
C GLU A 242 -10.04 6.99 -10.68
N GLY A 243 -9.61 7.44 -9.48
CA GLY A 243 -8.24 7.85 -9.24
C GLY A 243 -7.22 6.72 -9.47
N GLY A 244 -7.55 5.51 -9.01
CA GLY A 244 -6.74 4.33 -9.28
C GLY A 244 -6.73 3.92 -10.75
N ALA A 245 -7.89 3.95 -11.41
CA ALA A 245 -8.03 3.64 -12.84
C ALA A 245 -7.19 4.57 -13.74
N LEU A 246 -7.10 5.85 -13.37
CA LEU A 246 -6.26 6.83 -14.10
C LEU A 246 -4.79 6.37 -14.17
N ILE A 247 -4.26 5.82 -13.10
CA ILE A 247 -2.88 5.33 -13.05
C ILE A 247 -2.71 4.03 -13.82
N ASP A 248 -3.69 3.13 -13.78
CA ASP A 248 -3.68 1.92 -14.59
C ASP A 248 -3.72 2.27 -16.10
N ASP A 249 -4.58 3.22 -16.50
CA ASP A 249 -4.63 3.73 -17.87
C ASP A 249 -3.29 4.38 -18.30
N GLN A 250 -2.62 5.08 -17.38
CA GLN A 250 -1.29 5.62 -17.62
C GLN A 250 -0.25 4.51 -17.85
N MET A 251 -0.28 3.44 -17.03
CA MET A 251 0.60 2.28 -17.22
C MET A 251 0.38 1.62 -18.58
N LEU A 252 -0.87 1.42 -18.98
CA LEU A 252 -1.20 0.78 -20.26
C LEU A 252 -0.86 1.65 -21.47
N SER A 253 -1.05 2.97 -21.39
CA SER A 253 -0.88 3.89 -22.51
C SER A 253 0.54 4.46 -22.64
N LYS A 254 1.16 4.83 -21.52
CA LYS A 254 2.51 5.44 -21.49
C LYS A 254 3.61 4.42 -21.21
N SER A 255 3.24 3.20 -20.78
CA SER A 255 4.17 2.09 -20.59
C SER A 255 5.39 2.47 -19.71
N MET A 256 6.59 2.39 -20.27
CA MET A 256 7.84 2.71 -19.57
C MET A 256 8.03 4.20 -19.22
N SER A 257 7.18 5.08 -19.76
CA SER A 257 7.17 6.51 -19.42
C SER A 257 6.14 6.86 -18.33
N SER A 258 5.47 5.86 -17.74
CA SER A 258 4.50 6.06 -16.67
C SER A 258 5.17 6.33 -15.32
N ILE A 259 4.46 6.99 -14.41
CA ILE A 259 4.93 7.25 -13.04
C ILE A 259 5.32 5.95 -12.31
N PRO A 260 4.46 4.91 -12.26
CA PRO A 260 4.80 3.68 -11.53
C PRO A 260 6.05 2.99 -12.08
N PHE A 261 6.22 2.95 -13.42
CA PHE A 261 7.39 2.35 -14.03
C PHE A 261 8.67 3.11 -13.67
N LYS A 262 8.65 4.44 -13.72
CA LYS A 262 9.79 5.28 -13.35
C LYS A 262 10.17 5.13 -11.88
N MET A 263 9.19 5.08 -10.98
CA MET A 263 9.44 4.81 -9.57
C MET A 263 10.01 3.40 -9.35
N ALA A 264 9.53 2.40 -10.09
CA ALA A 264 10.10 1.05 -10.04
C ALA A 264 11.57 1.03 -10.46
N LEU A 265 11.96 1.77 -11.51
CA LEU A 265 13.36 1.91 -11.92
C LEU A 265 14.23 2.53 -10.82
N GLN A 266 13.73 3.57 -10.16
CA GLN A 266 14.40 4.19 -9.03
C GLN A 266 14.67 3.17 -7.92
N ASP A 267 13.65 2.44 -7.48
CA ASP A 267 13.76 1.46 -6.41
C ASP A 267 14.78 0.36 -6.77
N ILE A 268 14.72 -0.17 -8.00
CA ILE A 268 15.65 -1.19 -8.49
C ILE A 268 17.09 -0.66 -8.52
N PHE A 269 17.27 0.58 -8.97
CA PHE A 269 18.59 1.20 -8.99
C PHE A 269 19.20 1.30 -7.58
N TYR A 270 18.42 1.83 -6.63
CA TYR A 270 18.88 1.92 -5.25
C TYR A 270 19.15 0.55 -4.63
N ASN A 271 18.23 -0.40 -4.80
CA ASN A 271 18.34 -1.73 -4.21
C ASN A 271 19.48 -2.54 -4.82
N ASN A 272 19.52 -2.64 -6.15
CA ASN A 272 20.36 -3.63 -6.85
C ASN A 272 21.69 -3.08 -7.37
N VAL A 273 21.80 -1.77 -7.60
CA VAL A 273 23.03 -1.14 -8.09
C VAL A 273 23.78 -0.45 -6.96
N LEU A 274 23.05 0.29 -6.12
CA LEU A 274 23.65 1.01 -4.98
C LEU A 274 23.70 0.19 -3.67
N ASN A 275 23.16 -1.05 -3.67
CA ASN A 275 23.04 -1.89 -2.46
C ASN A 275 22.37 -1.15 -1.30
N ASN A 276 21.37 -0.33 -1.60
CA ASN A 276 20.59 0.39 -0.60
C ASN A 276 19.31 -0.38 -0.28
N GLU A 277 19.29 -1.05 0.85
CA GLU A 277 18.26 -1.99 1.28
C GLU A 277 16.99 -1.33 1.81
N THR A 278 16.91 -0.01 1.84
CA THR A 278 15.78 0.68 2.49
C THR A 278 15.12 1.74 1.61
N GLU A 279 13.80 1.79 1.66
CA GLU A 279 12.96 2.84 1.07
C GLU A 279 12.33 3.68 2.19
N LEU A 280 12.66 4.96 2.23
CA LEU A 280 12.09 5.94 3.17
C LEU A 280 10.88 6.63 2.53
N VAL A 281 9.73 6.55 3.19
CA VAL A 281 8.48 7.22 2.78
C VAL A 281 8.09 8.24 3.84
N LEU A 282 8.28 9.52 3.53
CA LEU A 282 7.91 10.65 4.39
C LEU A 282 6.59 11.26 3.92
N ASN A 283 5.70 11.53 4.85
CA ASN A 283 4.40 12.16 4.59
C ASN A 283 4.27 13.45 5.38
N TYR A 284 3.86 14.53 4.73
CA TYR A 284 3.70 15.83 5.39
C TYR A 284 2.25 16.18 5.69
N ASP A 285 1.30 15.38 5.25
CA ASP A 285 -0.13 15.50 5.60
C ASP A 285 -0.48 14.53 6.74
N TRP A 286 -1.10 15.04 7.81
CA TRP A 286 -1.48 14.22 8.95
C TRP A 286 -2.39 13.04 8.58
N LYS A 287 -3.29 13.23 7.64
CA LYS A 287 -4.17 12.18 7.12
C LYS A 287 -3.43 11.05 6.41
N LEU A 288 -2.18 11.26 5.98
CA LEU A 288 -1.31 10.26 5.36
C LEU A 288 -0.20 9.74 6.28
N ARG A 289 -0.19 10.12 7.58
CA ARG A 289 0.89 9.79 8.52
C ARG A 289 1.25 8.30 8.59
N ASN A 290 0.30 7.42 8.33
CA ASN A 290 0.47 5.97 8.35
C ASN A 290 0.56 5.34 6.94
N PHE A 291 0.62 6.11 5.87
CA PHE A 291 0.72 5.57 4.51
C PHE A 291 1.92 4.63 4.33
N TYR A 292 3.05 4.93 4.97
CA TYR A 292 4.23 4.06 4.91
C TYR A 292 3.96 2.64 5.42
N LYS A 293 3.05 2.45 6.38
CA LYS A 293 2.67 1.11 6.89
C LYS A 293 1.94 0.28 5.83
N TYR A 294 1.05 0.94 5.06
CA TYR A 294 0.39 0.32 3.90
C TYR A 294 1.42 -0.04 2.82
N ALA A 295 2.29 0.91 2.46
CA ALA A 295 3.36 0.70 1.49
C ALA A 295 4.33 -0.41 1.92
N GLN A 296 4.63 -0.52 3.23
CA GLN A 296 5.46 -1.58 3.80
C GLN A 296 4.88 -2.96 3.57
N GLN A 297 3.61 -3.19 3.92
CA GLN A 297 2.97 -4.48 3.66
C GLN A 297 2.92 -4.77 2.15
N LEU A 298 2.48 -3.79 1.37
CA LEU A 298 2.35 -3.93 -0.07
C LEU A 298 3.68 -4.36 -0.70
N GLU A 299 4.78 -3.72 -0.37
CA GLU A 299 6.09 -4.01 -0.94
C GLU A 299 6.71 -5.28 -0.38
N MET A 300 6.84 -5.37 0.94
CA MET A 300 7.65 -6.42 1.56
C MET A 300 6.96 -7.78 1.50
N GLU A 301 5.64 -7.84 1.59
CA GLU A 301 4.89 -9.09 1.44
C GLU A 301 4.81 -9.53 -0.04
N SER A 302 4.74 -8.58 -0.99
CA SER A 302 4.74 -8.90 -2.42
C SER A 302 6.10 -9.34 -2.92
N ASN A 303 7.14 -8.58 -2.63
CA ASN A 303 8.43 -8.68 -3.27
C ASN A 303 9.55 -9.24 -2.37
N GLY A 304 9.28 -9.49 -1.09
CA GLY A 304 10.22 -10.17 -0.18
C GLY A 304 10.33 -11.66 -0.49
N LYS A 305 10.91 -11.98 -1.65
CA LYS A 305 11.03 -13.34 -2.18
C LYS A 305 12.48 -13.69 -2.52
N SER A 306 12.85 -14.94 -2.30
CA SER A 306 14.21 -15.46 -2.59
C SER A 306 14.24 -16.40 -3.80
N VAL A 307 13.10 -16.66 -4.43
CA VAL A 307 12.99 -17.56 -5.58
C VAL A 307 12.27 -16.90 -6.75
N SER A 308 12.67 -17.26 -7.96
CA SER A 308 12.00 -16.85 -9.20
C SER A 308 10.62 -17.50 -9.36
N GLN A 309 9.85 -17.05 -10.35
CA GLN A 309 8.58 -17.70 -10.71
C GLN A 309 8.73 -19.17 -11.12
N SER A 310 9.93 -19.58 -11.60
CA SER A 310 10.27 -20.97 -11.90
C SER A 310 10.77 -21.78 -10.69
N GLY A 311 10.91 -21.15 -9.51
CA GLY A 311 11.38 -21.81 -8.29
C GLY A 311 12.89 -21.84 -8.14
N GLU A 312 13.66 -21.12 -8.97
CA GLU A 312 15.12 -21.03 -8.86
C GLU A 312 15.52 -19.99 -7.81
N MET A 313 16.55 -20.30 -7.03
CA MET A 313 17.12 -19.36 -6.07
C MET A 313 17.67 -18.12 -6.78
N LEU A 314 17.30 -16.95 -6.28
CA LEU A 314 17.82 -15.68 -6.80
C LEU A 314 19.21 -15.39 -6.20
N ASP A 315 20.07 -14.79 -6.98
CA ASP A 315 21.40 -14.34 -6.58
C ASP A 315 21.53 -12.81 -6.57
N TYR A 316 20.39 -12.12 -6.51
CA TYR A 316 20.26 -10.67 -6.35
C TYR A 316 19.19 -10.35 -5.30
N GLN A 317 19.26 -9.16 -4.74
CA GLN A 317 18.31 -8.68 -3.74
C GLN A 317 16.95 -8.35 -4.39
N THR A 318 15.89 -8.61 -3.67
CA THR A 318 14.52 -8.19 -3.98
C THR A 318 14.00 -7.33 -2.84
N SER A 319 12.93 -6.60 -3.04
CA SER A 319 12.25 -5.81 -2.01
C SER A 319 13.16 -4.99 -1.10
N GLN A 320 12.91 -3.72 -0.99
CA GLN A 320 13.51 -2.88 0.05
C GLN A 320 12.69 -2.97 1.34
N ILE A 321 13.34 -2.72 2.47
CA ILE A 321 12.67 -2.51 3.76
C ILE A 321 12.02 -1.12 3.71
N VAL A 322 10.70 -1.08 3.63
CA VAL A 322 9.95 0.17 3.63
C VAL A 322 9.74 0.65 5.06
N TRP A 323 10.12 1.89 5.31
CA TRP A 323 9.95 2.57 6.59
C TRP A 323 9.63 4.05 6.35
N GLY A 324 9.24 4.76 7.38
CA GLY A 324 8.92 6.17 7.21
C GLY A 324 8.20 6.78 8.39
N GLY A 325 7.46 7.84 8.14
CA GLY A 325 6.70 8.52 9.16
C GLY A 325 6.11 9.85 8.72
N PHE A 326 5.48 10.53 9.67
CA PHE A 326 5.02 11.90 9.51
C PHE A 326 6.21 12.85 9.57
N GLY A 327 6.44 13.63 8.51
CA GLY A 327 7.63 14.47 8.35
C GLY A 327 7.95 15.36 9.53
N PRO A 328 6.99 16.12 10.09
CA PRO A 328 7.23 16.94 11.30
C PRO A 328 7.75 16.14 12.50
N GLU A 329 7.24 14.94 12.78
CA GLU A 329 7.73 14.07 13.85
C GLU A 329 9.09 13.46 13.50
N ALA A 330 9.26 13.02 12.24
CA ALA A 330 10.48 12.42 11.72
C ALA A 330 11.68 13.40 11.82
N GLN A 331 11.45 14.70 11.66
CA GLN A 331 12.47 15.73 11.82
C GLN A 331 13.10 15.71 13.21
N HIS A 332 12.35 15.40 14.24
CA HIS A 332 12.80 15.31 15.63
C HIS A 332 13.24 13.89 16.04
N SER A 333 13.27 12.96 15.09
CA SER A 333 13.64 11.56 15.33
C SER A 333 14.91 11.16 14.57
N PHE A 334 14.86 11.12 13.24
CA PHE A 334 15.94 10.54 12.44
C PHE A 334 16.55 11.44 11.36
N PHE A 335 16.15 12.70 11.25
CA PHE A 335 16.73 13.60 10.24
C PHE A 335 18.21 13.90 10.47
N GLN A 336 18.71 13.75 11.68
CA GLN A 336 20.15 13.77 11.92
C GLN A 336 20.87 12.75 11.01
N SER A 337 20.37 11.52 10.93
CA SER A 337 20.92 10.48 10.05
C SER A 337 20.68 10.80 8.56
N LEU A 338 19.52 11.38 8.24
CA LEU A 338 19.18 11.76 6.87
C LEU A 338 20.13 12.83 6.31
N TYR A 339 20.48 13.85 7.10
CA TYR A 339 21.33 14.94 6.65
C TYR A 339 22.83 14.65 6.76
N GLN A 340 23.27 14.02 7.84
CA GLN A 340 24.70 13.86 8.16
C GLN A 340 25.16 12.39 8.24
N GLY A 341 24.23 11.43 8.22
CA GLY A 341 24.57 10.02 8.31
C GLY A 341 25.31 9.51 7.07
N THR A 342 25.97 8.37 7.24
CA THR A 342 26.73 7.70 6.17
C THR A 342 25.86 6.79 5.30
N LYS A 343 24.61 6.51 5.70
CA LYS A 343 23.68 5.68 4.93
C LYS A 343 23.03 6.49 3.82
N ILE A 344 22.79 5.84 2.70
CA ILE A 344 22.00 6.37 1.59
C ILE A 344 20.58 5.84 1.76
N PHE A 345 19.58 6.65 1.48
CA PHE A 345 18.18 6.24 1.52
C PHE A 345 17.54 6.45 0.15
N ASN A 346 16.74 5.49 -0.31
CA ASN A 346 15.80 5.70 -1.40
C ASN A 346 14.61 6.47 -0.82
N THR A 347 14.55 7.78 -1.05
CA THR A 347 13.63 8.68 -0.34
C THR A 347 12.50 9.14 -1.25
N ASN A 348 11.26 8.87 -0.82
CA ASN A 348 10.03 9.39 -1.41
C ASN A 348 9.33 10.30 -0.40
N ILE A 349 9.01 11.54 -0.80
CA ILE A 349 8.43 12.57 0.06
C ILE A 349 7.07 12.95 -0.51
N ILE A 350 6.01 12.76 0.27
CA ILE A 350 4.62 12.98 -0.12
C ILE A 350 4.05 14.17 0.63
N CYS A 351 3.41 15.09 -0.09
CA CYS A 351 2.73 16.24 0.46
C CYS A 351 1.61 16.70 -0.48
N THR A 352 0.58 17.33 0.07
CA THR A 352 -0.38 18.08 -0.74
C THR A 352 0.12 19.49 -1.05
N GLN A 353 -0.55 20.17 -1.97
CA GLN A 353 -0.32 21.59 -2.20
C GLN A 353 -0.95 22.41 -1.08
N GLY A 354 -0.19 23.34 -0.49
CA GLY A 354 -0.70 24.14 0.61
C GLY A 354 0.28 25.21 1.11
N LYS A 355 -0.14 25.94 2.15
CA LYS A 355 0.61 27.05 2.76
C LYS A 355 0.80 26.92 4.27
N GLU A 356 0.23 25.89 4.88
CA GLU A 356 0.34 25.64 6.31
C GLU A 356 1.79 25.28 6.71
N LEU A 357 2.03 25.17 8.01
CA LEU A 357 3.38 24.94 8.55
C LEU A 357 4.01 23.64 8.02
N ASN A 358 3.25 22.56 7.95
CA ASN A 358 3.72 21.26 7.41
C ASN A 358 4.16 21.37 5.94
N HIS A 359 3.44 22.13 5.10
CA HIS A 359 3.85 22.39 3.70
C HIS A 359 5.11 23.25 3.63
N THR A 360 5.29 24.19 4.56
CA THR A 360 6.53 24.98 4.67
C THR A 360 7.70 24.08 5.11
N GLN A 361 7.47 23.16 6.05
CA GLN A 361 8.47 22.18 6.48
C GLN A 361 8.84 21.20 5.35
N PHE A 362 7.87 20.76 4.54
CA PHE A 362 8.15 19.98 3.33
C PHE A 362 9.10 20.74 2.37
N LYS A 363 8.80 22.01 2.07
CA LYS A 363 9.65 22.83 1.20
C LYS A 363 11.06 23.01 1.79
N ALA A 364 11.16 23.21 3.10
CA ALA A 364 12.43 23.32 3.79
C ALA A 364 13.24 22.02 3.74
N LEU A 365 12.60 20.86 3.89
CA LEU A 365 13.26 19.56 3.72
C LEU A 365 13.80 19.41 2.28
N VAL A 366 12.96 19.67 1.28
CA VAL A 366 13.35 19.58 -0.14
C VAL A 366 14.56 20.44 -0.44
N GLU A 367 14.58 21.68 0.06
CA GLU A 367 15.72 22.58 -0.12
C GLU A 367 16.98 22.10 0.63
N SER A 368 16.82 21.61 1.85
CA SER A 368 17.93 21.09 2.66
C SER A 368 18.59 19.85 2.03
N LEU A 369 17.79 18.97 1.40
CA LEU A 369 18.33 17.77 0.74
C LEU A 369 19.04 18.06 -0.59
N LYS A 370 18.75 19.18 -1.24
CA LYS A 370 19.45 19.63 -2.46
C LYS A 370 20.85 20.15 -2.16
N ASN A 371 21.03 20.78 -1.01
CA ASN A 371 22.21 21.57 -0.69
C ASN A 371 23.20 20.78 0.17
N ASN A 372 24.49 21.01 -0.11
CA ASN A 372 25.59 20.63 0.78
C ASN A 372 26.01 21.85 1.58
N GLU A 373 25.88 21.81 2.90
CA GLU A 373 26.49 22.79 3.76
C GLU A 373 27.86 22.30 4.25
N LYS A 374 28.91 23.07 4.00
CA LYS A 374 30.30 22.78 4.40
C LYS A 374 30.84 23.96 5.18
N THR A 375 30.45 24.08 6.44
CA THR A 375 30.90 25.18 7.32
C THR A 375 31.96 24.73 8.30
N GLN A 376 31.77 23.63 8.97
CA GLN A 376 32.63 22.98 9.94
C GLN A 376 32.40 21.47 9.89
N PRO A 377 33.39 20.60 10.11
CA PRO A 377 33.23 19.15 9.95
C PRO A 377 31.99 18.56 10.62
N HIS A 378 31.69 18.96 11.84
CA HIS A 378 30.53 18.47 12.60
C HIS A 378 29.18 19.14 12.26
N LYS A 379 29.20 20.14 11.35
CA LYS A 379 27.99 20.82 10.84
C LYS A 379 27.74 20.56 9.36
N ASN A 380 28.63 19.80 8.70
CA ASN A 380 28.47 19.52 7.28
C ASN A 380 27.24 18.64 7.03
N THR A 381 26.47 18.99 6.03
CA THR A 381 25.38 18.18 5.52
C THR A 381 25.70 17.67 4.11
N PHE A 382 24.96 16.67 3.65
CA PHE A 382 25.17 16.07 2.34
C PHE A 382 23.90 16.17 1.51
N SER A 383 24.00 16.55 0.24
CA SER A 383 22.87 16.45 -0.67
C SER A 383 22.50 14.99 -0.89
N ARG A 384 21.20 14.71 -0.96
CA ARG A 384 20.64 13.36 -1.12
C ARG A 384 19.74 13.31 -2.35
N GLY A 385 19.70 12.14 -2.99
CA GLY A 385 18.69 11.88 -3.99
C GLY A 385 17.33 11.66 -3.32
N PHE A 386 16.28 12.23 -3.88
CA PHE A 386 14.91 12.06 -3.41
C PHE A 386 13.91 12.30 -4.54
N THR A 387 12.70 11.77 -4.37
CA THR A 387 11.56 12.02 -5.24
C THR A 387 10.46 12.69 -4.44
N THR A 388 9.84 13.73 -4.98
CA THR A 388 8.65 14.33 -4.38
C THR A 388 7.38 13.90 -5.13
N LEU A 389 6.34 13.62 -4.34
CA LEU A 389 4.99 13.34 -4.83
C LEU A 389 4.07 14.40 -4.24
N GLU A 390 3.67 15.35 -5.08
CA GLU A 390 2.75 16.41 -4.68
C GLU A 390 1.35 16.08 -5.15
N LEU A 391 0.45 15.77 -4.20
CA LEU A 391 -0.97 15.58 -4.47
C LEU A 391 -1.63 16.96 -4.61
N LYS A 392 -2.58 17.04 -5.52
CA LYS A 392 -3.41 18.25 -5.69
C LYS A 392 -4.17 18.60 -4.42
N ASP A 393 -4.70 17.57 -3.75
CA ASP A 393 -5.50 17.62 -2.53
C ASP A 393 -5.56 16.24 -1.89
N LEU A 394 -6.33 16.10 -0.80
CA LEU A 394 -6.63 14.81 -0.17
C LEU A 394 -7.99 14.23 -0.63
N SER A 395 -8.41 14.54 -1.85
CA SER A 395 -9.64 13.97 -2.41
C SER A 395 -9.51 12.46 -2.65
N PRO A 396 -10.62 11.72 -2.74
CA PRO A 396 -10.61 10.32 -3.10
C PRO A 396 -9.87 10.02 -4.41
N TYR A 397 -9.92 10.91 -5.40
CA TYR A 397 -9.14 10.80 -6.64
C TYR A 397 -7.62 10.78 -6.39
N SER A 398 -7.14 11.75 -5.61
CA SER A 398 -5.70 11.88 -5.30
C SER A 398 -5.20 10.67 -4.51
N ILE A 399 -5.96 10.23 -3.50
CA ILE A 399 -5.61 9.07 -2.67
C ILE A 399 -5.66 7.77 -3.49
N GLY A 400 -6.66 7.58 -4.34
CA GLY A 400 -6.73 6.45 -5.26
C GLY A 400 -5.55 6.41 -6.22
N SER A 401 -5.16 7.56 -6.79
CA SER A 401 -3.99 7.67 -7.65
C SER A 401 -2.69 7.31 -6.90
N LEU A 402 -2.51 7.81 -5.68
CA LEU A 402 -1.33 7.52 -4.86
C LEU A 402 -1.18 6.03 -4.58
N ILE A 403 -2.26 5.37 -4.15
CA ILE A 403 -2.28 3.94 -3.86
C ILE A 403 -1.97 3.12 -5.11
N ALA A 404 -2.62 3.44 -6.24
CA ALA A 404 -2.39 2.73 -7.50
C ALA A 404 -0.96 2.91 -8.05
N ILE A 405 -0.31 4.05 -7.80
CA ILE A 405 1.11 4.24 -8.12
C ILE A 405 1.96 3.20 -7.36
N TRP A 406 1.75 3.05 -6.05
CA TRP A 406 2.50 2.08 -5.24
C TRP A 406 2.22 0.64 -5.64
N GLU A 407 0.96 0.27 -5.90
CA GLU A 407 0.61 -1.08 -6.37
C GLU A 407 1.28 -1.42 -7.70
N ASN A 408 1.14 -0.53 -8.69
CA ASN A 408 1.72 -0.74 -10.00
C ASN A 408 3.26 -0.77 -9.96
N LYS A 409 3.89 0.12 -9.17
CA LYS A 409 5.33 0.12 -8.91
C LYS A 409 5.79 -1.24 -8.36
N THR A 410 5.09 -1.75 -7.35
CA THR A 410 5.39 -3.05 -6.71
C THR A 410 5.26 -4.21 -7.69
N ILE A 411 4.21 -4.24 -8.51
CA ILE A 411 3.99 -5.27 -9.54
C ILE A 411 5.09 -5.23 -10.61
N ILE A 412 5.44 -4.04 -11.10
CA ILE A 412 6.51 -3.88 -12.11
C ILE A 412 7.85 -4.37 -11.58
N LYS A 413 8.21 -4.03 -10.35
CA LYS A 413 9.43 -4.54 -9.71
C LYS A 413 9.44 -6.07 -9.64
N GLY A 414 8.35 -6.67 -9.18
CA GLY A 414 8.22 -8.12 -9.11
C GLY A 414 8.37 -8.80 -10.48
N LEU A 415 7.81 -8.21 -11.53
CA LEU A 415 7.96 -8.70 -12.90
C LEU A 415 9.40 -8.57 -13.41
N ILE A 416 10.10 -7.49 -13.09
CA ILE A 416 11.51 -7.29 -13.46
C ILE A 416 12.39 -8.28 -12.72
N TRP A 417 12.19 -8.49 -11.42
CA TRP A 417 12.91 -9.47 -10.61
C TRP A 417 12.50 -10.94 -10.89
N ASP A 418 11.53 -11.15 -11.77
CA ASP A 418 10.98 -12.47 -12.10
C ASP A 418 10.46 -13.26 -10.90
N ILE A 419 9.80 -12.58 -9.96
CA ILE A 419 9.22 -13.15 -8.74
C ILE A 419 7.68 -13.10 -8.76
N ASN A 420 7.02 -13.91 -7.93
CA ASN A 420 5.58 -13.88 -7.74
C ASN A 420 5.19 -12.86 -6.65
N SER A 421 4.65 -11.70 -7.06
CA SER A 421 4.22 -10.64 -6.13
C SER A 421 2.87 -10.90 -5.46
N PHE A 422 2.19 -12.02 -5.74
CA PHE A 422 0.79 -12.21 -5.35
C PHE A 422 0.55 -13.31 -4.33
N ASP A 423 1.59 -14.07 -3.95
CA ASP A 423 1.55 -15.06 -2.88
C ASP A 423 2.29 -14.57 -1.62
N GLN A 424 2.21 -15.34 -0.53
CA GLN A 424 2.85 -15.04 0.75
C GLN A 424 3.14 -16.31 1.58
N TRP A 425 3.75 -17.31 0.98
CA TRP A 425 4.02 -18.61 1.63
C TRP A 425 4.87 -18.49 2.90
N GLY A 426 5.72 -17.45 3.01
CA GLY A 426 6.58 -17.23 4.18
C GLY A 426 5.81 -17.05 5.49
N VAL A 427 4.58 -16.51 5.45
CA VAL A 427 3.79 -16.30 6.68
C VAL A 427 3.10 -17.57 7.18
N GLU A 428 2.97 -18.62 6.36
CA GLU A 428 2.30 -19.87 6.73
C GLU A 428 3.07 -20.66 7.80
N LEU A 429 4.39 -20.51 7.84
CA LEU A 429 5.21 -21.14 8.89
C LEU A 429 4.84 -20.63 10.29
N GLY A 430 4.72 -19.30 10.43
CA GLY A 430 4.31 -18.68 11.71
C GLY A 430 2.92 -19.15 12.15
N LYS A 431 1.96 -19.17 11.25
CA LYS A 431 0.59 -19.64 11.54
C LYS A 431 0.56 -21.08 12.03
N ARG A 432 1.26 -22.01 11.33
CA ARG A 432 1.36 -23.41 11.74
C ARG A 432 2.01 -23.56 13.11
N ASN A 433 3.05 -22.81 13.40
CA ASN A 433 3.69 -22.85 14.71
C ASN A 433 2.77 -22.33 15.83
N THR A 434 2.01 -21.25 15.56
CA THR A 434 1.03 -20.73 16.51
C THR A 434 -0.01 -21.80 16.84
N GLN A 435 -0.60 -22.46 15.84
CA GLN A 435 -1.57 -23.56 16.04
C GLN A 435 -0.96 -24.70 16.87
N LYS A 436 0.27 -25.11 16.54
CA LYS A 436 0.99 -26.14 17.30
C LYS A 436 1.14 -25.78 18.78
N PHE A 437 1.45 -24.53 19.10
CA PHE A 437 1.58 -24.08 20.50
C PHE A 437 0.26 -23.92 21.22
N LEU A 438 -0.84 -23.75 20.50
CA LEU A 438 -2.19 -23.74 21.05
C LEU A 438 -2.75 -25.15 21.32
N GLY A 439 -2.05 -26.21 20.85
CA GLY A 439 -2.46 -27.60 21.03
C GLY A 439 -3.44 -28.12 19.99
N GLU A 440 -3.52 -27.44 18.85
CA GLU A 440 -4.34 -27.81 17.70
C GLU A 440 -3.54 -28.61 16.63
#